data_f67bb0dc049955baebf5e486c1a34936
#
_entry.id   f67bb0dc049955baebf5e486c1a34936
#
_cell.length_a   1.000
_cell.length_b   1.000
_cell.length_c   1.000
_cell.angle_alpha   90.00
_cell.angle_beta   90.00
_cell.angle_gamma   90.00
#
_symmetry.space_group_name_H-M   'P 1'
#
loop_
_entity.id
_entity.type
_entity.pdbx_description
1 polymer ?
#
loop_
_entity_poly.entity_id
_entity_poly.type
_entity_poly.pdbx_seq_one_letter_code
_entity_poly.pdbx_strand_id
1 'polypeptide(L)'
;ARQDVGLVTFSRKAGFSQTKEFLRKGNWLAILFDQNAGNQGTLSFFLDRIASVTTLPDLLAKGTKARAVYACPKRTGFFQSSIEIVELDASKSISFGAHDLLADQIKSHSRGFPEWLWSHSKWKIQYYPEVKFSLEAKRKLFPKKLPRKLLFFVRMPNWLGDVMMAAPILLAMTRARPDAKFVLICQPQFRELLEFLKLGDEIMPTVDVFSPSGMKACFGMRKRFADCHFLFTNSLRGDFEAFLMGAIHRFGLRRPGKPRPLLSHSFPANKEMLEGSKALHQSALWEKTACRFGLGIPVEFNPLLKRAVAPSPGKLGIVLGSSNNPAKRWSRENWTELCKLFLKSANSIRISLYGTKQDMKDAARIVSELGSERVCNLAGKTNLRDLALEFSSCSMIIGCDSGGVHLANAVGTKTAVLFGPTNQQITKPCYASPLRIIQPKDSADGEVLEMSSIAPSAVFSKCESFLNEQ
;
A
#
# COMPACT_ATOMS: atom_id res chain seq x y z
N ALA A 1 13.28 -22.36 45.06
CA ALA A 1 12.17 -23.23 44.55
C ALA A 1 12.65 -24.25 43.51
N ARG A 2 13.25 -23.84 42.35
CA ARG A 2 13.66 -24.80 41.30
C ARG A 2 14.92 -25.57 41.68
N GLN A 3 15.84 -24.96 42.39
CA GLN A 3 17.06 -25.61 42.88
C GLN A 3 16.77 -26.58 44.02
N ASP A 4 15.77 -26.31 44.81
CA ASP A 4 15.31 -27.13 45.97
C ASP A 4 14.80 -28.51 45.55
N VAL A 5 14.44 -28.66 44.26
CA VAL A 5 14.00 -29.95 43.66
C VAL A 5 15.09 -30.56 42.76
N GLY A 6 16.33 -30.15 42.91
CA GLY A 6 17.48 -30.72 42.18
C GLY A 6 17.66 -30.22 40.74
N LEU A 7 16.95 -29.16 40.30
CA LEU A 7 17.08 -28.61 38.97
C LEU A 7 18.25 -27.63 38.87
N VAL A 8 19.14 -27.85 37.90
CA VAL A 8 20.17 -26.88 37.53
C VAL A 8 19.54 -25.80 36.64
N THR A 9 19.70 -24.53 37.03
CA THR A 9 19.19 -23.40 36.28
C THR A 9 20.27 -22.62 35.58
N PHE A 10 20.08 -22.28 34.32
CA PHE A 10 21.01 -21.47 33.52
C PHE A 10 20.46 -20.07 33.30
N SER A 11 21.31 -19.05 33.49
CA SER A 11 20.92 -17.68 33.23
C SER A 11 20.79 -17.41 31.71
N ARG A 12 19.87 -16.55 31.32
CA ARG A 12 19.66 -16.18 29.92
C ARG A 12 20.89 -15.49 29.29
N LYS A 13 21.71 -14.79 30.08
CA LYS A 13 22.85 -14.02 29.56
C LYS A 13 24.13 -14.84 29.42
N ALA A 14 24.36 -15.80 30.30
CA ALA A 14 25.62 -16.56 30.35
C ALA A 14 25.48 -18.04 29.96
N GLY A 15 24.27 -18.48 29.66
CA GLY A 15 23.92 -19.90 29.68
C GLY A 15 24.20 -20.70 28.41
N PHE A 16 24.49 -20.09 27.24
CA PHE A 16 24.54 -20.87 25.99
C PHE A 16 25.71 -21.88 25.99
N SER A 17 26.90 -21.46 26.34
CA SER A 17 28.07 -22.34 26.39
C SER A 17 27.94 -23.39 27.50
N GLN A 18 27.44 -23.00 28.65
CA GLN A 18 27.22 -23.89 29.78
C GLN A 18 26.14 -24.95 29.48
N THR A 19 25.02 -24.53 28.85
CA THR A 19 23.95 -25.47 28.45
C THR A 19 24.41 -26.44 27.37
N LYS A 20 25.29 -25.98 26.47
CA LYS A 20 25.89 -26.84 25.44
C LYS A 20 26.80 -27.90 26.02
N GLU A 21 27.64 -27.51 27.01
CA GLU A 21 28.49 -28.44 27.72
C GLU A 21 27.67 -29.43 28.58
N PHE A 22 26.61 -28.93 29.24
CA PHE A 22 25.70 -29.76 30.02
C PHE A 22 25.03 -30.85 29.18
N LEU A 23 24.56 -30.50 28.00
CA LEU A 23 23.99 -31.46 27.05
C LEU A 23 25.02 -32.47 26.53
N ARG A 24 26.28 -32.03 26.28
CA ARG A 24 27.37 -32.91 25.85
C ARG A 24 27.75 -33.97 26.86
N LYS A 25 27.51 -33.67 28.14
CA LYS A 25 27.70 -34.61 29.27
C LYS A 25 26.55 -35.63 29.39
N GLY A 26 25.58 -35.65 28.44
CA GLY A 26 24.46 -36.58 28.44
C GLY A 26 23.28 -36.19 29.34
N ASN A 27 23.25 -34.95 29.82
CA ASN A 27 22.16 -34.47 30.67
C ASN A 27 20.95 -34.01 29.86
N TRP A 28 19.78 -33.92 30.54
CA TRP A 28 18.53 -33.44 29.96
C TRP A 28 18.38 -31.93 30.20
N LEU A 29 17.92 -31.20 29.16
CA LEU A 29 17.66 -29.77 29.23
C LEU A 29 16.20 -29.49 28.88
N ALA A 30 15.46 -28.88 29.80
CA ALA A 30 14.12 -28.39 29.57
C ALA A 30 14.13 -26.92 29.11
N ILE A 31 13.44 -26.61 28.03
CA ILE A 31 13.31 -25.27 27.45
C ILE A 31 11.85 -24.92 27.34
N LEU A 32 11.42 -23.81 27.98
CA LEU A 32 10.12 -23.21 27.74
C LEU A 32 10.19 -22.41 26.44
N PHE A 33 9.64 -22.97 25.37
CA PHE A 33 9.79 -22.44 24.02
C PHE A 33 8.58 -21.60 23.55
N ASP A 34 7.46 -21.71 24.22
CA ASP A 34 6.18 -21.09 23.86
C ASP A 34 6.12 -19.58 24.10
N GLN A 35 7.09 -19.02 24.81
CA GLN A 35 7.16 -17.59 25.11
C GLN A 35 7.57 -16.75 23.90
N ASN A 36 7.22 -15.44 23.94
CA ASN A 36 7.69 -14.47 22.96
C ASN A 36 9.21 -14.27 23.09
N ALA A 37 9.94 -14.51 22.00
CA ALA A 37 11.41 -14.37 21.99
C ALA A 37 11.88 -12.91 21.84
N GLY A 38 10.96 -11.94 21.83
CA GLY A 38 11.31 -10.52 21.70
C GLY A 38 11.97 -10.18 20.36
N ASN A 39 12.86 -9.18 20.38
CA ASN A 39 13.51 -8.69 19.16
C ASN A 39 14.57 -9.64 18.58
N GLN A 40 15.03 -10.61 19.33
CA GLN A 40 16.05 -11.57 18.91
C GLN A 40 15.47 -12.85 18.29
N GLY A 41 14.15 -13.04 18.38
CA GLY A 41 13.50 -14.22 17.81
C GLY A 41 13.31 -14.12 16.30
N THR A 42 13.06 -15.28 15.69
CA THR A 42 12.65 -15.40 14.30
C THR A 42 11.14 -15.18 14.19
N LEU A 43 10.70 -14.41 13.20
CA LEU A 43 9.28 -14.21 12.97
C LEU A 43 8.66 -15.43 12.31
N SER A 44 7.56 -15.91 12.86
CA SER A 44 6.76 -17.01 12.34
C SER A 44 5.28 -16.77 12.61
N PHE A 45 4.43 -17.66 12.11
CA PHE A 45 3.01 -17.64 12.46
C PHE A 45 2.72 -18.66 13.56
N PHE A 46 1.90 -18.26 14.50
CA PHE A 46 1.35 -19.12 15.53
C PHE A 46 -0.15 -18.82 15.67
N LEU A 47 -1.01 -19.81 15.46
CA LEU A 47 -2.46 -19.63 15.39
C LEU A 47 -2.88 -18.50 14.44
N ASP A 48 -2.34 -18.53 13.22
CA ASP A 48 -2.61 -17.57 12.15
C ASP A 48 -2.21 -16.11 12.44
N ARG A 49 -1.38 -15.88 13.45
CA ARG A 49 -0.87 -14.55 13.82
C ARG A 49 0.65 -14.56 13.94
N ILE A 50 1.26 -13.42 13.59
CA ILE A 50 2.71 -13.29 13.69
C ILE A 50 3.18 -13.36 15.15
N ALA A 51 4.20 -14.18 15.38
CA ALA A 51 4.85 -14.34 16.67
C ALA A 51 6.38 -14.34 16.52
N SER A 52 7.09 -13.98 17.59
CA SER A 52 8.54 -14.12 17.66
C SER A 52 8.88 -15.42 18.37
N VAL A 53 9.61 -16.29 17.69
CA VAL A 53 9.92 -17.65 18.10
C VAL A 53 11.42 -17.77 18.38
N THR A 54 11.78 -18.39 19.49
CA THR A 54 13.19 -18.68 19.78
C THR A 54 13.70 -19.84 18.94
N THR A 55 14.89 -19.70 18.36
CA THR A 55 15.59 -20.78 17.66
C THR A 55 16.69 -21.41 18.52
N LEU A 56 16.67 -21.16 19.83
CA LEU A 56 17.65 -21.71 20.76
C LEU A 56 17.67 -23.27 20.75
N PRO A 57 16.52 -23.98 20.72
CA PRO A 57 16.51 -25.44 20.59
C PRO A 57 17.26 -25.95 19.35
N ASP A 58 17.06 -25.29 18.20
CA ASP A 58 17.77 -25.68 16.95
C ASP A 58 19.28 -25.51 17.06
N LEU A 59 19.73 -24.39 17.66
CA LEU A 59 21.14 -24.07 17.85
C LEU A 59 21.83 -25.06 18.81
N LEU A 60 21.14 -25.44 19.87
CA LEU A 60 21.65 -26.40 20.83
C LEU A 60 21.74 -27.81 20.23
N ALA A 61 20.66 -28.30 19.61
CA ALA A 61 20.64 -29.60 18.98
C ALA A 61 21.70 -29.74 17.88
N LYS A 62 21.84 -28.75 17.01
CA LYS A 62 22.87 -28.73 15.96
C LYS A 62 24.29 -28.74 16.56
N GLY A 63 24.50 -28.04 17.69
CA GLY A 63 25.81 -27.92 18.31
C GLY A 63 26.22 -29.07 19.23
N THR A 64 25.29 -29.97 19.59
CA THR A 64 25.50 -31.08 20.52
C THR A 64 25.09 -32.42 19.99
N LYS A 65 24.38 -32.48 18.85
CA LYS A 65 23.69 -33.66 18.29
C LYS A 65 22.64 -34.25 19.26
N ALA A 66 22.13 -33.46 20.19
CA ALA A 66 21.12 -33.89 21.14
C ALA A 66 19.79 -34.18 20.42
N ARG A 67 19.12 -35.23 20.83
CA ARG A 67 17.73 -35.52 20.40
C ARG A 67 16.80 -34.51 21.08
N ALA A 68 15.75 -34.12 20.40
CA ALA A 68 14.76 -33.18 20.91
C ALA A 68 13.38 -33.85 21.00
N VAL A 69 12.70 -33.65 22.12
CA VAL A 69 11.34 -34.10 22.33
C VAL A 69 10.44 -32.93 22.70
N TYR A 70 9.22 -32.93 22.23
CA TYR A 70 8.15 -32.06 22.68
C TYR A 70 7.35 -32.76 23.76
N ALA A 71 7.27 -32.16 24.94
CA ALA A 71 6.51 -32.69 26.07
C ALA A 71 5.34 -31.76 26.37
N CYS A 72 4.12 -32.28 26.32
CA CYS A 72 2.89 -31.54 26.60
C CYS A 72 2.12 -32.17 27.76
N PRO A 73 1.95 -31.47 28.88
CA PRO A 73 1.10 -31.94 29.98
C PRO A 73 -0.36 -31.78 29.58
N LYS A 74 -1.17 -32.81 29.86
CA LYS A 74 -2.63 -32.80 29.73
C LYS A 74 -3.26 -33.15 31.08
N ARG A 75 -4.13 -32.31 31.56
CA ARG A 75 -4.89 -32.60 32.78
C ARG A 75 -5.95 -33.69 32.49
N THR A 76 -5.88 -34.79 33.21
CA THR A 76 -6.80 -35.92 33.07
C THR A 76 -7.80 -36.00 34.23
N GLY A 77 -7.52 -35.32 35.37
CA GLY A 77 -8.35 -35.24 36.54
C GLY A 77 -7.96 -34.10 37.46
N PHE A 78 -8.59 -33.98 38.64
CA PHE A 78 -8.36 -32.85 39.55
C PHE A 78 -6.87 -32.71 39.98
N PHE A 79 -6.23 -33.86 40.30
CA PHE A 79 -4.82 -33.94 40.65
C PHE A 79 -4.05 -34.90 39.73
N GLN A 80 -4.59 -35.17 38.55
CA GLN A 80 -3.98 -36.12 37.62
C GLN A 80 -3.64 -35.42 36.32
N SER A 81 -2.47 -35.72 35.79
CA SER A 81 -2.01 -35.23 34.48
C SER A 81 -1.27 -36.34 33.77
N SER A 82 -1.43 -36.43 32.49
CA SER A 82 -0.57 -37.22 31.58
C SER A 82 0.39 -36.29 30.83
N ILE A 83 1.51 -36.81 30.42
CA ILE A 83 2.48 -36.08 29.58
C ILE A 83 2.55 -36.81 28.24
N GLU A 84 2.17 -36.13 27.18
CA GLU A 84 2.39 -36.59 25.81
C GLU A 84 3.80 -36.19 25.38
N ILE A 85 4.57 -37.16 24.89
CA ILE A 85 5.95 -36.93 24.44
C ILE A 85 6.04 -37.29 22.96
N VAL A 86 6.50 -36.33 22.13
CA VAL A 86 6.66 -36.51 20.68
C VAL A 86 8.11 -36.18 20.34
N GLU A 87 8.79 -37.10 19.65
CA GLU A 87 10.15 -36.81 19.15
C GLU A 87 10.07 -35.84 17.98
N LEU A 88 10.96 -34.84 17.99
CA LEU A 88 11.06 -33.83 16.96
C LEU A 88 12.12 -34.20 15.94
N ASP A 89 11.77 -34.08 14.67
CA ASP A 89 12.67 -34.36 13.55
C ASP A 89 13.81 -33.32 13.47
N ALA A 90 15.02 -33.74 13.77
CA ALA A 90 16.21 -32.91 13.74
C ALA A 90 16.61 -32.44 12.32
N SER A 91 16.09 -33.09 11.25
CA SER A 91 16.30 -32.65 9.87
C SER A 91 15.46 -31.39 9.53
N LYS A 92 14.44 -31.12 10.33
CA LYS A 92 13.59 -29.94 10.27
C LYS A 92 13.94 -28.98 11.43
N SER A 93 13.31 -27.79 11.46
CA SER A 93 13.47 -26.92 12.61
C SER A 93 12.72 -27.47 13.83
N ILE A 94 13.45 -27.77 14.88
CA ILE A 94 12.91 -28.24 16.17
C ILE A 94 11.98 -27.19 16.77
N SER A 95 12.40 -25.92 16.74
CA SER A 95 11.62 -24.82 17.32
C SER A 95 10.26 -24.62 16.64
N PHE A 96 10.23 -24.72 15.31
CA PHE A 96 8.98 -24.57 14.54
C PHE A 96 8.12 -25.83 14.62
N GLY A 97 8.71 -27.00 14.60
CA GLY A 97 7.99 -28.27 14.81
C GLY A 97 7.27 -28.32 16.16
N ALA A 98 7.94 -27.87 17.23
CA ALA A 98 7.30 -27.75 18.55
C ALA A 98 6.15 -26.74 18.58
N HIS A 99 6.29 -25.60 17.87
CA HIS A 99 5.20 -24.61 17.76
C HIS A 99 4.02 -25.12 16.95
N ASP A 100 4.26 -25.89 15.89
CA ASP A 100 3.20 -26.48 15.07
C ASP A 100 2.42 -27.50 15.89
N LEU A 101 3.10 -28.39 16.63
CA LEU A 101 2.44 -29.33 17.53
C LEU A 101 1.60 -28.63 18.62
N LEU A 102 2.13 -27.58 19.23
CA LEU A 102 1.37 -26.80 20.20
C LEU A 102 0.14 -26.12 19.56
N ALA A 103 0.29 -25.56 18.35
CA ALA A 103 -0.81 -24.94 17.65
C ALA A 103 -1.91 -25.94 17.29
N ASP A 104 -1.53 -27.13 16.86
CA ASP A 104 -2.47 -28.22 16.52
C ASP A 104 -3.19 -28.73 17.76
N GLN A 105 -2.51 -28.85 18.89
CA GLN A 105 -3.13 -29.22 20.16
C GLN A 105 -4.14 -28.14 20.60
N ILE A 106 -3.81 -26.86 20.51
CA ILE A 106 -4.74 -25.78 20.84
C ILE A 106 -5.97 -25.80 19.92
N LYS A 107 -5.77 -26.03 18.62
CA LYS A 107 -6.87 -26.09 17.62
C LYS A 107 -7.77 -27.30 17.80
N SER A 108 -7.22 -28.44 18.23
CA SER A 108 -7.97 -29.68 18.41
C SER A 108 -8.90 -29.68 19.63
N HIS A 109 -8.69 -28.77 20.59
CA HIS A 109 -9.54 -28.65 21.78
C HIS A 109 -10.73 -27.76 21.52
N SER A 110 -11.94 -28.32 21.50
CA SER A 110 -13.19 -27.59 21.23
C SER A 110 -13.53 -26.48 22.24
N ARG A 111 -12.98 -26.55 23.46
CA ARG A 111 -13.15 -25.57 24.54
C ARG A 111 -11.92 -24.70 24.81
N GLY A 112 -10.97 -24.66 23.88
CA GLY A 112 -9.64 -24.08 24.10
C GLY A 112 -8.71 -25.05 24.84
N PHE A 113 -7.44 -24.70 24.95
CA PHE A 113 -6.43 -25.48 25.65
C PHE A 113 -6.09 -24.76 26.98
N PRO A 114 -6.77 -25.10 28.09
CA PRO A 114 -6.68 -24.33 29.34
C PRO A 114 -5.28 -24.43 30.00
N GLU A 115 -4.53 -25.47 29.69
CA GLU A 115 -3.18 -25.70 30.20
C GLU A 115 -2.16 -24.73 29.62
N TRP A 116 -2.46 -24.07 28.48
CA TRP A 116 -1.57 -23.06 27.92
C TRP A 116 -1.82 -21.70 28.59
N LEU A 117 -0.75 -21.01 28.95
CA LEU A 117 -0.82 -19.71 29.61
C LEU A 117 -1.24 -18.60 28.65
N TRP A 118 -2.55 -18.43 28.44
CA TRP A 118 -3.15 -17.44 27.53
C TRP A 118 -2.82 -15.98 27.89
N SER A 119 -2.49 -15.68 29.14
CA SER A 119 -2.08 -14.35 29.57
C SER A 119 -0.68 -13.97 29.06
N HIS A 120 0.05 -14.90 28.47
CA HIS A 120 1.37 -14.65 27.86
C HIS A 120 1.20 -13.82 26.58
N SER A 121 1.92 -12.70 26.49
CA SER A 121 1.90 -11.84 25.29
C SER A 121 2.69 -12.49 24.13
N LYS A 122 2.25 -13.67 23.65
CA LYS A 122 2.90 -14.42 22.56
C LYS A 122 3.04 -13.59 21.29
N TRP A 123 2.02 -12.80 20.98
CA TRP A 123 1.94 -11.94 19.80
C TRP A 123 2.38 -10.49 20.07
N LYS A 124 3.13 -10.24 21.14
CA LYS A 124 3.61 -8.90 21.51
C LYS A 124 4.31 -8.16 20.37
N ILE A 125 4.96 -8.89 19.46
CA ILE A 125 5.64 -8.32 18.31
C ILE A 125 4.72 -7.53 17.38
N GLN A 126 3.43 -7.82 17.38
CA GLN A 126 2.45 -7.07 16.59
C GLN A 126 2.22 -5.65 17.10
N TYR A 127 2.59 -5.34 18.32
CA TYR A 127 2.49 -4.00 18.91
C TYR A 127 3.66 -3.08 18.54
N TYR A 128 4.63 -3.56 17.76
CA TYR A 128 5.77 -2.78 17.29
C TYR A 128 5.66 -2.60 15.76
N PRO A 129 5.00 -1.54 15.30
CA PRO A 129 4.71 -1.33 13.88
C PRO A 129 5.97 -1.16 13.03
N GLU A 130 6.99 -0.50 13.54
CA GLU A 130 8.28 -0.29 12.89
C GLU A 130 9.00 -1.61 12.53
N VAL A 131 8.77 -2.65 13.29
CA VAL A 131 9.30 -3.99 12.99
C VAL A 131 8.59 -4.62 11.79
N LYS A 132 7.35 -4.24 11.52
CA LYS A 132 6.58 -4.77 10.39
C LYS A 132 6.98 -4.14 9.06
N PHE A 133 7.38 -2.88 9.06
CA PHE A 133 7.84 -2.19 7.86
C PHE A 133 9.34 -2.35 7.63
N SER A 134 10.14 -2.47 8.69
CA SER A 134 11.57 -2.58 8.57
C SER A 134 12.01 -4.01 8.26
N LEU A 135 12.57 -4.23 7.08
CA LEU A 135 13.32 -5.44 6.72
C LEU A 135 14.72 -5.43 7.33
N GLU A 136 15.23 -4.25 7.68
CA GLU A 136 16.53 -4.07 8.32
C GLU A 136 16.52 -4.49 9.79
N ALA A 137 15.37 -4.58 10.43
CA ALA A 137 15.30 -5.31 11.67
C ALA A 137 15.93 -6.67 11.37
N LYS A 138 17.07 -6.96 11.95
CA LYS A 138 17.94 -8.16 11.81
C LYS A 138 17.17 -9.46 12.14
N ARG A 139 15.93 -9.58 11.66
CA ARG A 139 14.99 -10.63 11.94
C ARG A 139 14.92 -11.55 10.74
N LYS A 140 15.25 -12.77 10.98
CA LYS A 140 15.04 -13.84 10.02
C LYS A 140 13.54 -14.16 10.01
N LEU A 141 12.91 -14.02 8.87
CA LEU A 141 11.64 -14.68 8.60
C LEU A 141 11.94 -16.14 8.27
N PHE A 142 11.05 -17.01 8.67
CA PHE A 142 11.13 -18.43 8.30
C PHE A 142 10.41 -18.61 6.94
N PRO A 143 11.15 -18.46 5.80
CA PRO A 143 10.50 -18.09 4.54
C PRO A 143 9.86 -19.28 3.81
N LYS A 144 10.31 -20.48 4.07
CA LYS A 144 9.96 -21.62 3.20
C LYS A 144 8.78 -22.49 3.68
N LYS A 145 8.24 -22.20 4.88
CA LYS A 145 7.21 -23.06 5.50
C LYS A 145 6.07 -22.28 6.16
N LEU A 146 6.03 -20.95 5.98
CA LEU A 146 4.90 -20.18 6.51
C LEU A 146 3.67 -20.46 5.64
N PRO A 147 2.61 -21.03 6.19
CA PRO A 147 1.38 -21.30 5.45
C PRO A 147 0.68 -19.99 5.05
N ARG A 148 1.11 -18.84 5.60
CA ARG A 148 0.50 -17.54 5.42
C ARG A 148 1.52 -16.42 5.52
N LYS A 149 1.49 -15.50 4.53
CA LYS A 149 2.21 -14.23 4.59
C LYS A 149 1.57 -13.27 5.60
N LEU A 150 2.33 -12.31 6.11
CA LEU A 150 1.77 -11.14 6.80
C LEU A 150 0.69 -10.51 5.94
N LEU A 151 -0.37 -10.01 6.56
CA LEU A 151 -1.49 -9.44 5.84
C LEU A 151 -1.61 -7.94 6.11
N PHE A 152 -1.43 -7.14 5.07
CA PHE A 152 -1.59 -5.70 5.10
C PHE A 152 -2.82 -5.31 4.29
N PHE A 153 -3.79 -4.67 4.94
CA PHE A 153 -4.85 -3.97 4.25
C PHE A 153 -4.38 -2.55 3.92
N VAL A 154 -4.68 -2.09 2.72
CA VAL A 154 -4.37 -0.74 2.28
C VAL A 154 -5.62 -0.09 1.73
N ARG A 155 -6.10 0.95 2.42
CA ARG A 155 -7.23 1.75 1.95
C ARG A 155 -6.73 2.80 0.97
N MET A 156 -7.00 2.57 -0.31
CA MET A 156 -6.63 3.46 -1.40
C MET A 156 -7.46 4.75 -1.37
N PRO A 157 -6.95 5.85 -1.94
CA PRO A 157 -7.72 7.08 -2.09
C PRO A 157 -8.96 6.89 -2.96
N ASN A 158 -9.89 7.87 -2.87
CA ASN A 158 -11.16 7.81 -3.60
C ASN A 158 -11.11 8.45 -5.01
N TRP A 159 -10.05 9.18 -5.34
CA TRP A 159 -9.88 9.87 -6.60
C TRP A 159 -8.72 9.29 -7.41
N LEU A 160 -8.88 9.20 -8.72
CA LEU A 160 -7.88 8.59 -9.61
C LEU A 160 -6.51 9.26 -9.49
N GLY A 161 -6.46 10.59 -9.44
CA GLY A 161 -5.21 11.34 -9.28
C GLY A 161 -4.48 10.97 -7.99
N ASP A 162 -5.23 10.91 -6.88
CA ASP A 162 -4.67 10.50 -5.57
C ASP A 162 -4.22 9.03 -5.59
N VAL A 163 -4.95 8.14 -6.25
CA VAL A 163 -4.55 6.73 -6.42
C VAL A 163 -3.22 6.64 -7.14
N MET A 164 -3.03 7.41 -8.22
CA MET A 164 -1.76 7.44 -8.95
C MET A 164 -0.64 8.02 -8.07
N MET A 165 -0.87 9.09 -7.32
CA MET A 165 0.13 9.67 -6.40
C MET A 165 0.47 8.75 -5.22
N ALA A 166 -0.43 7.86 -4.80
CA ALA A 166 -0.21 6.88 -3.72
C ALA A 166 0.56 5.63 -4.20
N ALA A 167 0.47 5.29 -5.48
CA ALA A 167 1.03 4.06 -6.02
C ALA A 167 2.56 3.91 -5.83
N PRO A 168 3.41 4.95 -5.97
CA PRO A 168 4.84 4.83 -5.69
C PRO A 168 5.15 4.44 -4.23
N ILE A 169 4.41 5.01 -3.29
CA ILE A 169 4.54 4.69 -1.86
C ILE A 169 4.12 3.25 -1.59
N LEU A 170 3.01 2.81 -2.17
CA LEU A 170 2.57 1.43 -2.08
C LEU A 170 3.61 0.46 -2.64
N LEU A 171 4.21 0.74 -3.80
CA LEU A 171 5.28 -0.08 -4.37
C LEU A 171 6.52 -0.12 -3.47
N ALA A 172 6.89 0.99 -2.84
CA ALA A 172 7.95 1.00 -1.86
C ALA A 172 7.60 0.12 -0.65
N MET A 173 6.36 0.17 -0.14
CA MET A 173 5.90 -0.70 0.94
C MET A 173 5.97 -2.19 0.56
N THR A 174 5.57 -2.56 -0.65
CA THR A 174 5.64 -3.96 -1.12
C THR A 174 7.09 -4.44 -1.27
N ARG A 175 8.00 -3.58 -1.76
CA ARG A 175 9.44 -3.89 -1.82
C ARG A 175 10.06 -4.03 -0.44
N ALA A 176 9.67 -3.17 0.51
CA ALA A 176 10.16 -3.22 1.89
C ALA A 176 9.67 -4.48 2.64
N ARG A 177 8.52 -5.04 2.25
CA ARG A 177 7.90 -6.19 2.92
C ARG A 177 7.50 -7.28 1.92
N PRO A 178 8.48 -7.94 1.26
CA PRO A 178 8.21 -9.05 0.34
C PRO A 178 7.59 -10.28 1.04
N ASP A 179 7.63 -10.33 2.37
CA ASP A 179 6.97 -11.32 3.22
C ASP A 179 5.49 -11.02 3.48
N ALA A 180 5.00 -9.84 3.11
CA ALA A 180 3.62 -9.44 3.32
C ALA A 180 2.76 -9.62 2.06
N LYS A 181 1.48 -9.94 2.28
CA LYS A 181 0.42 -9.88 1.28
C LYS A 181 -0.30 -8.55 1.40
N PHE A 182 -0.37 -7.78 0.33
CA PHE A 182 -1.04 -6.49 0.27
C PHE A 182 -2.42 -6.62 -0.37
N VAL A 183 -3.46 -6.37 0.41
CA VAL A 183 -4.86 -6.34 -0.05
C VAL A 183 -5.29 -4.89 -0.17
N LEU A 184 -5.54 -4.44 -1.38
CA LEU A 184 -5.96 -3.07 -1.66
C LEU A 184 -7.47 -2.96 -1.55
N ILE A 185 -7.96 -1.98 -0.80
CA ILE A 185 -9.38 -1.66 -0.65
C ILE A 185 -9.61 -0.35 -1.39
N CYS A 186 -10.32 -0.39 -2.52
CA CYS A 186 -10.48 0.75 -3.42
C CYS A 186 -11.91 0.90 -3.92
N GLN A 187 -12.23 2.04 -4.52
CA GLN A 187 -13.48 2.22 -5.24
C GLN A 187 -13.58 1.19 -6.38
N PRO A 188 -14.77 0.59 -6.64
CA PRO A 188 -14.93 -0.49 -7.62
C PRO A 188 -14.37 -0.17 -9.00
N GLN A 189 -14.48 1.08 -9.42
CA GLN A 189 -14.01 1.55 -10.73
C GLN A 189 -12.50 1.50 -10.93
N PHE A 190 -11.70 1.41 -9.85
CA PHE A 190 -10.24 1.35 -9.93
C PHE A 190 -9.71 -0.09 -10.00
N ARG A 191 -10.56 -1.08 -9.77
CA ARG A 191 -10.14 -2.49 -9.64
C ARG A 191 -9.35 -2.96 -10.85
N GLU A 192 -9.93 -2.87 -12.04
CA GLU A 192 -9.31 -3.34 -13.28
C GLU A 192 -7.97 -2.64 -13.58
N LEU A 193 -7.90 -1.33 -13.30
CA LEU A 193 -6.66 -0.56 -13.45
C LEU A 193 -5.57 -1.05 -12.48
N LEU A 194 -5.91 -1.23 -11.20
CA LEU A 194 -4.95 -1.66 -10.19
C LEU A 194 -4.46 -3.10 -10.42
N GLU A 195 -5.36 -3.99 -10.88
CA GLU A 195 -5.00 -5.36 -11.30
C GLU A 195 -4.05 -5.32 -12.51
N PHE A 196 -4.37 -4.52 -13.52
CA PHE A 196 -3.54 -4.34 -14.71
C PHE A 196 -2.14 -3.79 -14.37
N LEU A 197 -2.06 -2.80 -13.48
CA LEU A 197 -0.81 -2.22 -13.00
C LEU A 197 -0.09 -3.09 -11.95
N LYS A 198 -0.66 -4.22 -11.53
CA LYS A 198 -0.10 -5.15 -10.55
C LYS A 198 0.27 -4.49 -9.23
N LEU A 199 -0.56 -3.56 -8.74
CA LEU A 199 -0.26 -2.74 -7.57
C LEU A 199 -0.57 -3.41 -6.22
N GLY A 200 -1.05 -4.62 -6.19
CA GLY A 200 -1.31 -5.38 -4.98
C GLY A 200 -1.46 -6.86 -5.27
N ASP A 201 -1.47 -7.67 -4.22
CA ASP A 201 -1.69 -9.12 -4.35
C ASP A 201 -3.16 -9.49 -4.49
N GLU A 202 -4.06 -8.65 -3.96
CA GLU A 202 -5.50 -8.83 -4.00
C GLU A 202 -6.18 -7.46 -3.97
N ILE A 203 -7.28 -7.31 -4.71
CA ILE A 203 -8.02 -6.04 -4.78
C ILE A 203 -9.46 -6.29 -4.38
N MET A 204 -9.93 -5.51 -3.42
CA MET A 204 -11.27 -5.58 -2.87
C MET A 204 -12.01 -4.24 -3.07
N PRO A 205 -13.30 -4.28 -3.37
CA PRO A 205 -14.09 -3.06 -3.43
C PRO A 205 -14.33 -2.49 -2.02
N THR A 206 -14.46 -1.17 -1.94
CA THR A 206 -15.02 -0.52 -0.76
C THR A 206 -16.49 -0.89 -0.59
N VAL A 207 -16.93 -0.94 0.65
CA VAL A 207 -18.33 -1.16 1.00
C VAL A 207 -18.93 0.08 1.66
N ASP A 208 -20.25 0.19 1.65
CA ASP A 208 -20.90 1.21 2.45
C ASP A 208 -20.93 0.77 3.93
N VAL A 209 -19.93 1.25 4.68
CA VAL A 209 -19.70 0.90 6.07
C VAL A 209 -20.82 1.32 7.02
N PHE A 210 -21.74 2.20 6.57
CA PHE A 210 -22.90 2.62 7.36
C PHE A 210 -24.15 1.78 7.03
N SER A 211 -24.10 0.91 6.03
CA SER A 211 -25.14 -0.07 5.79
C SER A 211 -24.95 -1.34 6.65
N PRO A 212 -26.01 -2.03 7.07
CA PRO A 212 -25.90 -3.29 7.80
C PRO A 212 -25.10 -4.36 7.07
N SER A 213 -25.26 -4.47 5.75
CA SER A 213 -24.50 -5.40 4.89
C SER A 213 -23.03 -5.04 4.83
N GLY A 214 -22.68 -3.76 4.72
CA GLY A 214 -21.31 -3.28 4.71
C GLY A 214 -20.62 -3.47 6.06
N MET A 215 -21.31 -3.20 7.17
CA MET A 215 -20.78 -3.51 8.50
C MET A 215 -20.51 -5.02 8.65
N LYS A 216 -21.45 -5.88 8.27
CA LYS A 216 -21.26 -7.34 8.29
C LYS A 216 -20.07 -7.78 7.44
N ALA A 217 -19.90 -7.21 6.25
CA ALA A 217 -18.75 -7.48 5.38
C ALA A 217 -17.42 -7.09 6.06
N CYS A 218 -17.33 -5.89 6.64
CA CYS A 218 -16.13 -5.45 7.38
C CYS A 218 -15.84 -6.36 8.58
N PHE A 219 -16.86 -6.73 9.36
CA PHE A 219 -16.69 -7.68 10.47
C PHE A 219 -16.21 -9.06 10.00
N GLY A 220 -16.69 -9.52 8.86
CA GLY A 220 -16.24 -10.77 8.25
C GLY A 220 -14.74 -10.79 7.94
N MET A 221 -14.15 -9.62 7.66
CA MET A 221 -12.73 -9.48 7.39
C MET A 221 -11.83 -9.69 8.62
N ARG A 222 -12.37 -9.60 9.84
CA ARG A 222 -11.62 -9.90 11.07
C ARG A 222 -11.06 -11.32 11.09
N LYS A 223 -11.77 -12.27 10.49
CA LYS A 223 -11.32 -13.66 10.34
C LYS A 223 -10.02 -13.82 9.56
N ARG A 224 -9.62 -12.79 8.81
CA ARG A 224 -8.36 -12.78 8.06
C ARG A 224 -7.15 -12.36 8.92
N PHE A 225 -7.37 -11.83 10.13
CA PHE A 225 -6.32 -11.40 11.06
C PHE A 225 -5.28 -10.49 10.41
N ALA A 226 -5.75 -9.39 9.82
CA ALA A 226 -4.84 -8.42 9.23
C ALA A 226 -3.89 -7.83 10.29
N ASP A 227 -2.61 -7.81 9.97
CA ASP A 227 -1.57 -7.27 10.85
C ASP A 227 -1.58 -5.76 10.88
N CYS A 228 -1.82 -5.16 9.72
CA CYS A 228 -1.76 -3.73 9.52
C CYS A 228 -2.86 -3.27 8.56
N HIS A 229 -3.38 -2.06 8.79
CA HIS A 229 -4.24 -1.35 7.86
C HIS A 229 -3.64 0.05 7.63
N PHE A 230 -3.10 0.29 6.45
CA PHE A 230 -2.58 1.60 6.06
C PHE A 230 -3.66 2.38 5.30
N LEU A 231 -3.94 3.61 5.73
CA LEU A 231 -4.98 4.45 5.14
C LEU A 231 -4.36 5.64 4.41
N PHE A 232 -4.47 5.66 3.11
CA PHE A 232 -4.19 6.85 2.30
C PHE A 232 -5.32 7.88 2.37
N THR A 233 -6.49 7.49 2.85
CA THR A 233 -7.63 8.38 3.07
C THR A 233 -7.53 9.14 4.39
N ASN A 234 -8.17 10.32 4.44
CA ASN A 234 -8.23 11.18 5.63
C ASN A 234 -9.69 11.39 6.09
N SER A 235 -10.49 10.35 6.11
CA SER A 235 -11.91 10.40 6.46
C SER A 235 -12.26 9.51 7.63
N LEU A 236 -13.17 9.95 8.49
CA LEU A 236 -13.71 9.14 9.60
C LEU A 236 -14.39 7.86 9.08
N ARG A 237 -15.00 7.91 7.88
CA ARG A 237 -15.58 6.71 7.24
C ARG A 237 -14.51 5.63 6.99
N GLY A 238 -13.36 6.01 6.44
CA GLY A 238 -12.26 5.09 6.21
C GLY A 238 -11.66 4.55 7.52
N ASP A 239 -11.61 5.39 8.57
CA ASP A 239 -11.14 4.97 9.89
C ASP A 239 -12.08 3.96 10.52
N PHE A 240 -13.38 4.19 10.40
CA PHE A 240 -14.42 3.30 10.91
C PHE A 240 -14.41 1.95 10.15
N GLU A 241 -14.28 1.99 8.83
CA GLU A 241 -14.06 0.80 8.00
C GLU A 241 -12.87 -0.03 8.51
N ALA A 242 -11.71 0.60 8.69
CA ALA A 242 -10.51 -0.06 9.18
C ALA A 242 -10.65 -0.60 10.62
N PHE A 243 -11.35 0.11 11.48
CA PHE A 243 -11.66 -0.33 12.84
C PHE A 243 -12.55 -1.57 12.84
N LEU A 244 -13.60 -1.60 12.04
CA LEU A 244 -14.50 -2.75 11.92
C LEU A 244 -13.78 -3.97 11.35
N MET A 245 -12.84 -3.80 10.40
CA MET A 245 -12.02 -4.88 9.84
C MET A 245 -11.02 -5.47 10.84
N GLY A 246 -10.79 -4.82 11.98
CA GLY A 246 -10.11 -5.38 13.13
C GLY A 246 -8.59 -5.51 13.03
N ALA A 247 -7.93 -4.80 12.12
CA ALA A 247 -6.47 -4.73 12.12
C ALA A 247 -5.97 -4.05 13.41
N ILE A 248 -4.95 -4.65 14.05
CA ILE A 248 -4.37 -4.13 15.28
C ILE A 248 -3.73 -2.76 15.05
N HIS A 249 -2.93 -2.66 13.98
CA HIS A 249 -2.26 -1.44 13.60
C HIS A 249 -3.02 -0.76 12.44
N ARG A 250 -3.56 0.42 12.73
CA ARG A 250 -4.26 1.28 11.76
C ARG A 250 -3.50 2.58 11.64
N PHE A 251 -2.82 2.74 10.50
CA PHE A 251 -1.92 3.86 10.23
C PHE A 251 -2.55 4.88 9.29
N GLY A 252 -2.37 6.15 9.57
CA GLY A 252 -2.83 7.21 8.69
C GLY A 252 -2.27 8.58 9.02
N LEU A 253 -2.47 9.52 8.10
CA LEU A 253 -2.12 10.93 8.25
C LEU A 253 -3.20 11.65 9.06
N ARG A 254 -2.81 12.46 10.05
CA ARG A 254 -3.70 13.34 10.80
C ARG A 254 -3.43 14.80 10.44
N ARG A 255 -4.46 15.50 9.99
CA ARG A 255 -4.40 16.94 9.68
C ARG A 255 -4.75 17.78 10.92
N PRO A 256 -4.24 19.01 11.03
CA PRO A 256 -4.62 19.94 12.10
C PRO A 256 -6.14 20.11 12.20
N GLY A 257 -6.67 20.16 13.43
CA GLY A 257 -8.11 20.31 13.67
C GLY A 257 -8.99 19.12 13.28
N LYS A 258 -8.42 18.02 12.76
CA LYS A 258 -9.17 16.82 12.37
C LYS A 258 -8.70 15.61 13.17
N PRO A 259 -9.27 15.33 14.35
CA PRO A 259 -8.91 14.18 15.16
C PRO A 259 -9.29 12.88 14.44
N ARG A 260 -8.48 11.85 14.62
CA ARG A 260 -8.69 10.50 14.07
C ARG A 260 -8.55 9.44 15.17
N PRO A 261 -9.50 9.37 16.13
CA PRO A 261 -9.38 8.54 17.33
C PRO A 261 -9.40 7.03 17.04
N LEU A 262 -9.93 6.62 15.90
CA LEU A 262 -9.98 5.20 15.50
C LEU A 262 -8.66 4.68 14.89
N LEU A 263 -7.70 5.55 14.60
CA LEU A 263 -6.36 5.12 14.24
C LEU A 263 -5.60 4.69 15.50
N SER A 264 -4.83 3.61 15.41
CA SER A 264 -3.90 3.22 16.48
C SER A 264 -2.62 4.06 16.44
N HIS A 265 -2.23 4.53 15.25
CA HIS A 265 -1.04 5.34 15.03
C HIS A 265 -1.33 6.40 13.95
N SER A 266 -0.97 7.63 14.23
CA SER A 266 -1.14 8.71 13.27
C SER A 266 0.15 9.51 13.08
N PHE A 267 0.42 9.94 11.85
CA PHE A 267 1.42 10.95 11.55
C PHE A 267 0.76 12.33 11.59
N PRO A 268 1.12 13.21 12.53
CA PRO A 268 0.55 14.56 12.60
C PRO A 268 1.24 15.47 11.57
N ALA A 269 0.51 15.90 10.54
CA ALA A 269 0.96 16.97 9.68
C ALA A 269 0.71 18.33 10.36
N ASN A 270 1.62 19.29 10.22
CA ASN A 270 1.44 20.66 10.64
C ASN A 270 0.86 21.53 9.49
N LYS A 271 0.48 22.78 9.80
CA LYS A 271 -0.08 23.68 8.78
C LYS A 271 0.91 24.00 7.67
N GLU A 272 2.18 24.19 7.97
CA GLU A 272 3.23 24.50 6.98
C GLU A 272 3.41 23.38 5.93
N MET A 273 3.19 22.12 6.32
CA MET A 273 3.23 20.99 5.40
C MET A 273 2.03 20.95 4.44
N LEU A 274 0.95 21.64 4.77
CA LEU A 274 -0.33 21.55 4.04
C LEU A 274 -0.64 22.80 3.23
N GLU A 275 -0.12 23.96 3.62
CA GLU A 275 -0.51 25.28 3.10
C GLU A 275 0.72 26.18 2.92
N GLY A 276 0.60 27.16 2.00
CA GLY A 276 1.64 28.16 1.75
C GLY A 276 2.80 27.66 0.89
N SER A 277 3.87 28.44 0.85
CA SER A 277 5.07 28.19 0.03
C SER A 277 5.88 26.94 0.43
N LYS A 278 5.71 26.50 1.69
CA LYS A 278 6.36 25.28 2.22
C LYS A 278 5.47 24.04 2.15
N ALA A 279 4.30 24.15 1.51
CA ALA A 279 3.39 23.02 1.38
C ALA A 279 4.05 21.85 0.68
N LEU A 280 3.89 20.66 1.24
CA LEU A 280 4.44 19.43 0.67
C LEU A 280 3.49 18.85 -0.38
N HIS A 281 4.08 18.24 -1.39
CA HIS A 281 3.33 17.43 -2.32
C HIS A 281 2.59 16.30 -1.60
N GLN A 282 1.40 15.93 -2.08
CA GLN A 282 0.57 14.91 -1.43
C GLN A 282 1.30 13.56 -1.30
N SER A 283 2.07 13.15 -2.32
CA SER A 283 2.88 11.92 -2.24
C SER A 283 3.97 12.01 -1.15
N ALA A 284 4.60 13.18 -0.98
CA ALA A 284 5.62 13.38 0.05
C ALA A 284 5.03 13.30 1.48
N LEU A 285 3.77 13.75 1.67
CA LEU A 285 3.06 13.56 2.94
C LEU A 285 2.81 12.08 3.25
N TRP A 286 2.41 11.30 2.25
CA TRP A 286 2.21 9.86 2.41
C TRP A 286 3.54 9.11 2.60
N GLU A 287 4.59 9.50 1.90
CA GLU A 287 5.94 8.97 2.10
C GLU A 287 6.41 9.20 3.54
N LYS A 288 6.31 10.45 4.05
CA LYS A 288 6.64 10.76 5.46
C LYS A 288 5.79 9.93 6.44
N THR A 289 4.52 9.71 6.11
CA THR A 289 3.62 8.86 6.91
C THR A 289 4.14 7.42 6.94
N ALA A 290 4.49 6.85 5.79
CA ALA A 290 5.02 5.49 5.69
C ALA A 290 6.39 5.36 6.38
N CYS A 291 7.29 6.34 6.22
CA CYS A 291 8.59 6.40 6.90
C CYS A 291 8.44 6.45 8.42
N ARG A 292 7.47 7.24 8.93
CA ARG A 292 7.17 7.29 10.38
C ARG A 292 6.78 5.91 10.92
N PHE A 293 6.20 5.07 10.09
CA PHE A 293 5.80 3.70 10.45
C PHE A 293 6.80 2.63 10.02
N GLY A 294 8.02 3.01 9.70
CA GLY A 294 9.16 2.11 9.49
C GLY A 294 9.49 1.78 8.04
N LEU A 295 8.96 2.51 7.04
CA LEU A 295 9.43 2.39 5.68
C LEU A 295 10.87 2.93 5.59
N GLY A 296 11.84 2.04 5.42
CA GLY A 296 13.28 2.36 5.42
C GLY A 296 13.94 2.37 4.04
N ILE A 297 13.14 2.26 2.96
CA ILE A 297 13.66 2.29 1.59
C ILE A 297 13.13 3.52 0.84
N PRO A 298 13.87 4.05 -0.14
CA PRO A 298 13.43 5.20 -0.91
C PRO A 298 12.18 4.87 -1.76
N VAL A 299 11.33 5.88 -1.92
CA VAL A 299 10.21 5.84 -2.86
C VAL A 299 10.73 6.25 -4.25
N GLU A 300 10.47 5.41 -5.23
CA GLU A 300 10.83 5.68 -6.63
C GLU A 300 9.59 6.06 -7.41
N PHE A 301 9.69 7.16 -8.15
CA PHE A 301 8.61 7.70 -8.96
C PHE A 301 8.74 7.32 -10.45
N ASN A 302 9.24 6.11 -10.72
CA ASN A 302 9.34 5.59 -12.07
C ASN A 302 7.96 5.30 -12.66
N PRO A 303 7.77 5.46 -14.00
CA PRO A 303 6.51 5.10 -14.64
C PRO A 303 6.09 3.68 -14.34
N LEU A 304 4.78 3.47 -14.13
CA LEU A 304 4.19 2.17 -13.78
C LEU A 304 4.16 1.18 -14.94
N LEU A 305 4.15 1.69 -16.16
CA LEU A 305 4.24 0.89 -17.39
C LEU A 305 5.58 1.16 -18.07
N LYS A 306 6.30 0.09 -18.40
CA LYS A 306 7.36 0.19 -19.40
C LYS A 306 6.66 0.28 -20.77
N ARG A 307 6.89 1.35 -21.51
CA ARG A 307 6.38 1.48 -22.86
C ARG A 307 6.89 0.31 -23.70
N ALA A 308 6.01 -0.62 -24.00
CA ALA A 308 6.32 -1.77 -24.85
C ALA A 308 6.38 -1.39 -26.34
N VAL A 309 5.74 -0.29 -26.72
CA VAL A 309 5.62 0.21 -28.09
C VAL A 309 5.96 1.70 -28.11
N ALA A 310 6.70 2.14 -29.11
CA ALA A 310 6.92 3.57 -29.34
C ALA A 310 5.56 4.28 -29.52
N PRO A 311 5.39 5.51 -28.98
CA PRO A 311 4.15 6.25 -29.16
C PRO A 311 3.90 6.48 -30.67
N SER A 312 2.63 6.41 -31.06
CA SER A 312 2.24 6.68 -32.44
C SER A 312 2.53 8.15 -32.75
N PRO A 313 3.40 8.45 -33.72
CA PRO A 313 3.75 9.82 -34.05
C PRO A 313 2.50 10.63 -34.40
N GLY A 314 2.38 11.84 -33.82
CA GLY A 314 1.23 12.73 -34.06
C GLY A 314 -0.07 12.37 -33.35
N LYS A 315 -0.14 11.26 -32.59
CA LYS A 315 -1.34 10.95 -31.78
C LYS A 315 -1.34 11.78 -30.51
N LEU A 316 -2.26 12.75 -30.43
CA LEU A 316 -2.48 13.59 -29.26
C LEU A 316 -3.73 13.16 -28.50
N GLY A 317 -3.66 13.14 -27.17
CA GLY A 317 -4.84 12.95 -26.33
C GLY A 317 -5.19 14.22 -25.57
N ILE A 318 -6.48 14.56 -25.54
CA ILE A 318 -6.99 15.69 -24.78
C ILE A 318 -7.97 15.17 -23.72
N VAL A 319 -7.68 15.46 -22.45
CA VAL A 319 -8.55 15.15 -21.31
C VAL A 319 -9.40 16.38 -20.97
N LEU A 320 -10.67 16.36 -21.38
CA LEU A 320 -11.53 17.54 -21.35
C LEU A 320 -11.97 17.94 -19.95
N GLY A 321 -12.25 16.97 -19.08
CA GLY A 321 -13.00 17.17 -17.84
C GLY A 321 -12.19 17.11 -16.56
N SER A 322 -12.74 17.71 -15.51
CA SER A 322 -12.42 17.47 -14.12
C SER A 322 -13.72 17.16 -13.38
N SER A 323 -13.82 15.94 -12.81
CA SER A 323 -15.06 15.49 -12.14
C SER A 323 -15.26 16.12 -10.77
N ASN A 324 -14.20 16.62 -10.13
CA ASN A 324 -14.21 17.00 -8.73
C ASN A 324 -14.46 18.50 -8.51
N ASN A 325 -14.10 19.36 -9.46
CA ASN A 325 -14.22 20.80 -9.32
C ASN A 325 -14.48 21.47 -10.68
N PRO A 326 -15.66 22.07 -10.90
CA PRO A 326 -15.97 22.80 -12.13
C PRO A 326 -14.99 23.94 -12.43
N ALA A 327 -14.46 24.62 -11.41
CA ALA A 327 -13.51 25.71 -11.57
C ALA A 327 -12.18 25.29 -12.23
N LYS A 328 -11.87 24.00 -12.26
CA LYS A 328 -10.71 23.44 -12.95
C LYS A 328 -10.95 23.17 -14.43
N ARG A 329 -12.16 23.33 -14.92
CA ARG A 329 -12.50 23.01 -16.31
C ARG A 329 -12.13 24.17 -17.22
N TRP A 330 -11.43 23.84 -18.29
CA TRP A 330 -11.22 24.78 -19.39
C TRP A 330 -12.44 24.76 -20.30
N SER A 331 -12.79 25.90 -20.92
CA SER A 331 -14.02 25.99 -21.71
C SER A 331 -13.96 25.09 -22.96
N ARG A 332 -15.15 24.68 -23.44
CA ARG A 332 -15.29 23.92 -24.67
C ARG A 332 -14.71 24.69 -25.87
N GLU A 333 -14.96 25.99 -25.92
CA GLU A 333 -14.49 26.92 -26.95
C GLU A 333 -12.95 26.94 -27.02
N ASN A 334 -12.30 27.02 -25.87
CA ASN A 334 -10.83 26.98 -25.78
C ASN A 334 -10.27 25.63 -26.24
N TRP A 335 -10.90 24.51 -25.85
CA TRP A 335 -10.50 23.19 -26.34
C TRP A 335 -10.66 23.08 -27.84
N THR A 336 -11.78 23.60 -28.40
CA THR A 336 -12.02 23.61 -29.85
C THR A 336 -10.95 24.40 -30.59
N GLU A 337 -10.60 25.58 -30.07
CA GLU A 337 -9.56 26.42 -30.69
C GLU A 337 -8.17 25.77 -30.61
N LEU A 338 -7.82 25.14 -29.48
CA LEU A 338 -6.57 24.40 -29.36
C LEU A 338 -6.50 23.26 -30.39
N CYS A 339 -7.60 22.50 -30.58
CA CYS A 339 -7.67 21.46 -31.60
C CYS A 339 -7.46 22.02 -33.02
N LYS A 340 -8.07 23.17 -33.35
CA LYS A 340 -7.88 23.84 -34.65
C LYS A 340 -6.40 24.20 -34.90
N LEU A 341 -5.72 24.74 -33.86
CA LEU A 341 -4.31 25.08 -33.96
C LEU A 341 -3.44 23.85 -34.26
N PHE A 342 -3.66 22.74 -33.55
CA PHE A 342 -2.92 21.50 -33.81
C PHE A 342 -3.24 20.90 -35.20
N LEU A 343 -4.50 20.90 -35.64
CA LEU A 343 -4.88 20.38 -36.96
C LEU A 343 -4.28 21.19 -38.11
N LYS A 344 -4.04 22.50 -37.89
CA LYS A 344 -3.37 23.39 -38.86
C LYS A 344 -1.87 23.23 -38.86
N SER A 345 -1.23 22.87 -37.72
CA SER A 345 0.23 22.81 -37.64
C SER A 345 0.84 21.63 -38.41
N ALA A 346 0.17 20.48 -38.49
CA ALA A 346 0.64 19.33 -39.23
C ALA A 346 -0.51 18.37 -39.64
N ASN A 347 -0.41 17.83 -40.85
CA ASN A 347 -1.40 16.86 -41.38
C ASN A 347 -1.31 15.48 -40.70
N SER A 348 -0.18 15.16 -40.08
CA SER A 348 0.00 13.90 -39.33
C SER A 348 -0.68 13.87 -37.96
N ILE A 349 -1.12 15.02 -37.44
CA ILE A 349 -1.73 15.11 -36.12
C ILE A 349 -3.15 14.51 -36.13
N ARG A 350 -3.39 13.61 -35.19
CA ARG A 350 -4.69 13.00 -34.86
C ARG A 350 -4.98 13.25 -33.38
N ILE A 351 -6.19 13.67 -33.07
CA ILE A 351 -6.60 14.08 -31.73
C ILE A 351 -7.67 13.12 -31.21
N SER A 352 -7.43 12.54 -30.06
CA SER A 352 -8.43 11.75 -29.32
C SER A 352 -8.90 12.53 -28.09
N LEU A 353 -10.22 12.74 -27.98
CA LEU A 353 -10.85 13.44 -26.86
C LEU A 353 -11.27 12.40 -25.80
N TYR A 354 -10.75 12.55 -24.61
CA TYR A 354 -11.06 11.68 -23.46
C TYR A 354 -11.79 12.46 -22.37
N GLY A 355 -12.59 11.76 -21.60
CA GLY A 355 -13.36 12.32 -20.50
C GLY A 355 -14.32 11.29 -19.91
N THR A 356 -15.07 11.71 -18.91
CA THR A 356 -16.14 10.93 -18.30
C THR A 356 -17.42 10.98 -19.15
N LYS A 357 -18.48 10.27 -18.71
CA LYS A 357 -19.81 10.35 -19.33
C LYS A 357 -20.36 11.79 -19.34
N GLN A 358 -19.98 12.63 -18.37
CA GLN A 358 -20.40 14.03 -18.32
C GLN A 358 -19.80 14.87 -19.47
N ASP A 359 -18.63 14.48 -19.96
CA ASP A 359 -17.90 15.20 -21.01
C ASP A 359 -18.30 14.79 -22.43
N MET A 360 -19.14 13.75 -22.58
CA MET A 360 -19.56 13.20 -23.90
C MET A 360 -20.20 14.24 -24.80
N LYS A 361 -21.06 15.12 -24.26
CA LYS A 361 -21.77 16.15 -25.03
C LYS A 361 -20.78 17.21 -25.54
N ASP A 362 -19.87 17.66 -24.70
CA ASP A 362 -18.86 18.66 -25.09
C ASP A 362 -17.90 18.07 -26.13
N ALA A 363 -17.45 16.83 -25.94
CA ALA A 363 -16.61 16.13 -26.89
C ALA A 363 -17.30 15.96 -28.26
N ALA A 364 -18.59 15.60 -28.27
CA ALA A 364 -19.36 15.46 -29.51
C ALA A 364 -19.50 16.80 -30.25
N ARG A 365 -19.75 17.90 -29.55
CA ARG A 365 -19.83 19.25 -30.13
C ARG A 365 -18.47 19.68 -30.73
N ILE A 366 -17.38 19.45 -30.01
CA ILE A 366 -16.03 19.74 -30.53
C ILE A 366 -15.78 19.02 -31.86
N VAL A 367 -16.05 17.70 -31.91
CA VAL A 367 -15.89 16.91 -33.15
C VAL A 367 -16.76 17.47 -34.31
N SER A 368 -18.02 17.78 -34.00
CA SER A 368 -18.94 18.36 -34.99
C SER A 368 -18.46 19.73 -35.50
N GLU A 369 -18.01 20.63 -34.63
CA GLU A 369 -17.53 21.96 -35.00
C GLU A 369 -16.21 21.90 -35.80
N LEU A 370 -15.36 20.92 -35.56
CA LEU A 370 -14.11 20.74 -36.28
C LEU A 370 -14.31 20.10 -37.66
N GLY A 371 -15.32 19.27 -37.84
CA GLY A 371 -15.62 18.58 -39.09
C GLY A 371 -14.48 17.77 -39.69
N SER A 372 -13.59 17.24 -38.82
CA SER A 372 -12.35 16.58 -39.25
C SER A 372 -12.31 15.13 -38.81
N GLU A 373 -12.05 14.21 -39.74
CA GLU A 373 -11.86 12.78 -39.49
C GLU A 373 -10.62 12.49 -38.60
N ARG A 374 -9.75 13.48 -38.44
CA ARG A 374 -8.57 13.39 -37.57
C ARG A 374 -8.86 13.60 -36.08
N VAL A 375 -10.12 13.88 -35.72
CA VAL A 375 -10.57 14.07 -34.34
C VAL A 375 -11.56 12.99 -33.94
N CYS A 376 -11.24 12.24 -32.89
CA CYS A 376 -12.03 11.12 -32.39
C CYS A 376 -12.59 11.41 -31.01
N ASN A 377 -13.88 11.13 -30.78
CA ASN A 377 -14.52 11.22 -29.47
C ASN A 377 -14.49 9.86 -28.75
N LEU A 378 -13.66 9.74 -27.74
CA LEU A 378 -13.54 8.58 -26.85
C LEU A 378 -14.05 8.87 -25.41
N ALA A 379 -14.62 10.06 -25.15
CA ALA A 379 -15.18 10.41 -23.86
C ALA A 379 -16.29 9.42 -23.45
N GLY A 380 -16.22 8.88 -22.25
CA GLY A 380 -17.17 7.91 -21.70
C GLY A 380 -17.13 6.51 -22.35
N LYS A 381 -16.21 6.24 -23.28
CA LYS A 381 -16.14 4.98 -24.03
C LYS A 381 -15.03 4.04 -23.57
N THR A 382 -14.17 4.48 -22.68
CA THR A 382 -13.04 3.69 -22.16
C THR A 382 -13.25 3.40 -20.67
N ASN A 383 -12.92 2.20 -20.21
CA ASN A 383 -12.64 1.94 -18.81
C ASN A 383 -11.23 2.46 -18.46
N LEU A 384 -10.84 2.45 -17.19
CA LEU A 384 -9.56 3.03 -16.77
C LEU A 384 -8.34 2.22 -17.22
N ARG A 385 -8.48 0.92 -17.41
CA ARG A 385 -7.42 0.07 -17.97
C ARG A 385 -7.17 0.43 -19.44
N ASP A 386 -8.22 0.47 -20.23
CA ASP A 386 -8.12 0.80 -21.66
C ASP A 386 -7.66 2.24 -21.85
N LEU A 387 -8.10 3.16 -20.97
CA LEU A 387 -7.60 4.53 -20.95
C LEU A 387 -6.08 4.60 -20.69
N ALA A 388 -5.55 3.76 -19.78
CA ALA A 388 -4.10 3.69 -19.53
C ALA A 388 -3.33 3.20 -20.78
N LEU A 389 -3.87 2.22 -21.50
CA LEU A 389 -3.30 1.71 -22.76
C LEU A 389 -3.37 2.78 -23.85
N GLU A 390 -4.51 3.43 -24.03
CA GLU A 390 -4.69 4.53 -24.95
C GLU A 390 -3.67 5.66 -24.69
N PHE A 391 -3.51 6.07 -23.43
CA PHE A 391 -2.55 7.10 -23.05
C PHE A 391 -1.11 6.68 -23.36
N SER A 392 -0.75 5.42 -23.10
CA SER A 392 0.59 4.93 -23.38
C SER A 392 0.95 4.96 -24.89
N SER A 393 -0.06 4.92 -25.77
CA SER A 393 0.09 5.00 -27.23
C SER A 393 0.15 6.44 -27.77
N CYS A 394 -0.22 7.45 -26.94
CA CYS A 394 -0.18 8.84 -27.35
C CYS A 394 1.25 9.41 -27.29
N SER A 395 1.59 10.31 -28.22
CA SER A 395 2.82 11.11 -28.16
C SER A 395 2.78 12.10 -27.00
N MET A 396 1.60 12.68 -26.72
CA MET A 396 1.39 13.58 -25.59
C MET A 396 -0.08 13.57 -25.16
N ILE A 397 -0.29 13.76 -23.87
CA ILE A 397 -1.60 14.04 -23.27
C ILE A 397 -1.64 15.48 -22.77
N ILE A 398 -2.72 16.17 -23.07
CA ILE A 398 -3.00 17.54 -22.60
C ILE A 398 -4.29 17.51 -21.80
N GLY A 399 -4.33 18.15 -20.65
CA GLY A 399 -5.55 18.22 -19.84
C GLY A 399 -5.46 19.18 -18.67
N CYS A 400 -6.60 19.42 -18.03
CA CYS A 400 -6.63 20.15 -16.76
C CYS A 400 -6.15 19.28 -15.60
N ASP A 401 -5.87 19.87 -14.44
CA ASP A 401 -5.55 19.16 -13.19
C ASP A 401 -6.69 18.17 -12.80
N SER A 402 -6.55 16.94 -13.26
CA SER A 402 -7.55 15.87 -13.13
C SER A 402 -6.89 14.49 -13.04
N GLY A 403 -7.66 13.47 -12.64
CA GLY A 403 -7.16 12.11 -12.55
C GLY A 403 -6.56 11.54 -13.85
N GLY A 404 -7.06 11.99 -15.01
CA GLY A 404 -6.55 11.55 -16.31
C GLY A 404 -5.10 11.94 -16.57
N VAL A 405 -4.71 13.17 -16.25
CA VAL A 405 -3.32 13.62 -16.45
C VAL A 405 -2.35 12.92 -15.50
N HIS A 406 -2.80 12.58 -14.28
CA HIS A 406 -2.01 11.76 -13.36
C HIS A 406 -1.80 10.35 -13.92
N LEU A 407 -2.84 9.75 -14.49
CA LEU A 407 -2.73 8.44 -15.13
C LEU A 407 -1.79 8.49 -16.34
N ALA A 408 -1.90 9.52 -17.19
CA ALA A 408 -1.02 9.72 -18.35
C ALA A 408 0.46 9.79 -17.93
N ASN A 409 0.76 10.60 -16.93
CA ASN A 409 2.13 10.71 -16.40
C ASN A 409 2.58 9.40 -15.74
N ALA A 410 1.70 8.68 -15.04
CA ALA A 410 2.02 7.41 -14.40
C ALA A 410 2.33 6.29 -15.41
N VAL A 411 1.76 6.32 -16.62
CA VAL A 411 2.07 5.34 -17.68
C VAL A 411 3.21 5.78 -18.60
N GLY A 412 3.91 6.85 -18.26
CA GLY A 412 5.12 7.28 -18.96
C GLY A 412 4.88 8.21 -20.16
N THR A 413 3.69 8.75 -20.35
CA THR A 413 3.37 9.62 -21.48
C THR A 413 3.77 11.05 -21.20
N LYS A 414 4.35 11.76 -22.19
CA LYS A 414 4.53 13.22 -22.13
C LYS A 414 3.20 13.87 -21.75
N THR A 415 3.17 14.69 -20.73
CA THR A 415 1.92 15.22 -20.19
C THR A 415 2.01 16.73 -19.99
N ALA A 416 1.11 17.48 -20.62
CA ALA A 416 0.93 18.91 -20.43
C ALA A 416 -0.32 19.14 -19.55
N VAL A 417 -0.15 19.84 -18.44
CA VAL A 417 -1.22 20.05 -17.47
C VAL A 417 -1.51 21.54 -17.28
N LEU A 418 -2.78 21.88 -17.48
CA LEU A 418 -3.28 23.22 -17.24
C LEU A 418 -3.70 23.36 -15.76
N PHE A 419 -3.06 24.26 -15.04
CA PHE A 419 -3.38 24.58 -13.65
C PHE A 419 -4.02 25.97 -13.58
N GLY A 420 -5.20 26.03 -12.99
CA GLY A 420 -5.92 27.25 -12.62
C GLY A 420 -5.92 27.41 -11.10
N PRO A 421 -7.07 27.24 -10.42
CA PRO A 421 -7.25 27.58 -9.01
C PRO A 421 -6.54 26.64 -8.03
N THR A 422 -5.83 25.62 -8.48
CA THR A 422 -5.18 24.65 -7.60
C THR A 422 -3.66 24.83 -7.53
N ASN A 423 -3.12 24.58 -6.35
CA ASN A 423 -1.67 24.69 -6.13
C ASN A 423 -0.94 23.47 -6.74
N GLN A 424 -0.21 23.70 -7.83
CA GLN A 424 0.59 22.68 -8.50
C GLN A 424 1.63 22.00 -7.59
N GLN A 425 2.17 22.69 -6.60
CA GLN A 425 3.17 22.15 -5.69
C GLN A 425 2.61 20.96 -4.89
N ILE A 426 1.29 20.99 -4.61
CA ILE A 426 0.62 19.98 -3.80
C ILE A 426 0.13 18.78 -4.65
N THR A 427 -0.35 19.05 -5.88
CA THR A 427 -1.15 18.07 -6.64
C THR A 427 -0.67 17.79 -8.06
N LYS A 428 0.46 18.32 -8.53
CA LYS A 428 0.94 17.98 -9.87
C LYS A 428 1.24 16.48 -10.02
N PRO A 429 1.20 15.90 -11.23
CA PRO A 429 1.69 14.55 -11.47
C PRO A 429 3.13 14.36 -10.99
N CYS A 430 3.45 13.20 -10.40
CA CYS A 430 4.68 13.02 -9.62
C CYS A 430 5.68 12.01 -10.21
N TYR A 431 5.34 11.36 -11.32
CA TYR A 431 6.24 10.37 -11.93
C TYR A 431 7.36 11.02 -12.73
N ALA A 432 8.48 10.33 -12.86
CA ALA A 432 9.65 10.75 -13.64
C ALA A 432 9.39 10.61 -15.16
N SER A 433 8.27 11.11 -15.60
CA SER A 433 7.85 11.18 -17.00
C SER A 433 7.86 12.65 -17.44
N PRO A 434 8.11 12.96 -18.73
CA PRO A 434 8.12 14.32 -19.19
C PRO A 434 6.82 15.06 -18.86
N LEU A 435 6.93 16.17 -18.13
CA LEU A 435 5.81 16.95 -17.60
C LEU A 435 5.99 18.44 -17.91
N ARG A 436 4.96 19.05 -18.49
CA ARG A 436 4.88 20.50 -18.72
C ARG A 436 3.69 21.07 -17.97
N ILE A 437 3.95 22.02 -17.08
CA ILE A 437 2.89 22.77 -16.36
C ILE A 437 2.62 24.07 -17.12
N ILE A 438 1.35 24.35 -17.33
CA ILE A 438 0.85 25.54 -18.02
C ILE A 438 -0.06 26.30 -17.06
N GLN A 439 0.34 27.53 -16.72
CA GLN A 439 -0.40 28.45 -15.86
C GLN A 439 -0.46 29.82 -16.52
N PRO A 440 -1.39 30.71 -16.13
CA PRO A 440 -1.37 32.11 -16.52
C PRO A 440 -0.04 32.79 -16.19
N LYS A 441 0.36 33.80 -16.97
CA LYS A 441 1.68 34.44 -16.86
C LYS A 441 1.86 35.35 -15.63
N ASP A 442 0.80 35.94 -15.14
CA ASP A 442 0.85 36.98 -14.13
C ASP A 442 0.02 36.61 -12.89
N SER A 443 0.55 35.66 -12.13
CA SER A 443 -0.01 35.40 -10.79
C SER A 443 0.93 36.03 -9.75
N ALA A 444 0.56 37.21 -9.23
CA ALA A 444 1.10 37.65 -7.97
C ALA A 444 0.75 36.65 -6.87
N ASP A 445 1.64 36.45 -5.89
CA ASP A 445 1.38 35.55 -4.74
C ASP A 445 0.03 35.92 -4.09
N GLY A 446 -0.96 35.03 -4.21
CA GLY A 446 -2.27 35.15 -3.58
C GLY A 446 -3.48 35.31 -4.50
N GLU A 447 -3.32 35.51 -5.80
CA GLU A 447 -4.45 35.54 -6.74
C GLU A 447 -4.98 34.14 -7.07
N VAL A 448 -6.31 34.00 -7.11
CA VAL A 448 -6.98 32.79 -7.60
C VAL A 448 -6.87 32.79 -9.11
N LEU A 449 -6.03 31.91 -9.64
CA LEU A 449 -5.84 31.76 -11.08
C LEU A 449 -7.09 31.14 -11.73
N GLU A 450 -7.72 31.87 -12.62
CA GLU A 450 -8.85 31.36 -13.39
C GLU A 450 -8.40 30.58 -14.62
N MET A 451 -9.08 29.47 -14.91
CA MET A 451 -8.83 28.68 -16.13
C MET A 451 -9.09 29.49 -17.40
N SER A 452 -10.01 30.45 -17.33
CA SER A 452 -10.37 31.37 -18.45
C SER A 452 -9.20 32.22 -18.92
N SER A 453 -8.24 32.54 -18.05
CA SER A 453 -7.05 33.37 -18.38
C SER A 453 -5.96 32.61 -19.16
N ILE A 454 -6.10 31.28 -19.33
CA ILE A 454 -5.17 30.47 -20.11
C ILE A 454 -5.58 30.52 -21.60
N ALA A 455 -4.85 31.24 -22.42
CA ALA A 455 -5.15 31.36 -23.86
C ALA A 455 -4.79 30.07 -24.66
N PRO A 456 -5.62 29.63 -25.60
CA PRO A 456 -5.34 28.46 -26.44
C PRO A 456 -4.03 28.55 -27.22
N SER A 457 -3.68 29.72 -27.73
CA SER A 457 -2.41 29.97 -28.45
C SER A 457 -1.17 29.77 -27.56
N ALA A 458 -1.26 30.19 -26.29
CA ALA A 458 -0.18 29.97 -25.31
C ALA A 458 -0.01 28.49 -24.97
N VAL A 459 -1.14 27.75 -24.83
CA VAL A 459 -1.11 26.29 -24.64
C VAL A 459 -0.49 25.61 -25.84
N PHE A 460 -0.94 25.97 -27.05
CA PHE A 460 -0.43 25.40 -28.29
C PHE A 460 1.10 25.58 -28.39
N SER A 461 1.61 26.80 -28.28
CA SER A 461 3.04 27.11 -28.41
C SER A 461 3.88 26.29 -27.40
N LYS A 462 3.44 26.20 -26.14
CA LYS A 462 4.15 25.41 -25.11
C LYS A 462 4.09 23.90 -25.37
N CYS A 463 2.98 23.41 -25.91
CA CYS A 463 2.80 21.99 -26.22
C CYS A 463 3.55 21.59 -27.50
N GLU A 464 3.57 22.45 -28.54
CA GLU A 464 4.29 22.21 -29.76
C GLU A 464 5.81 22.13 -29.50
N SER A 465 6.37 23.07 -28.75
CA SER A 465 7.78 22.98 -28.35
C SER A 465 8.05 21.70 -27.54
N PHE A 466 7.14 21.33 -26.61
CA PHE A 466 7.28 20.14 -25.79
C PHE A 466 7.20 18.83 -26.59
N LEU A 467 6.41 18.79 -27.66
CA LEU A 467 6.38 17.63 -28.58
C LEU A 467 7.72 17.39 -29.25
N ASN A 468 8.40 18.46 -29.65
CA ASN A 468 9.66 18.45 -30.40
C ASN A 468 10.88 18.23 -29.50
N GLU A 469 10.77 18.34 -28.18
CA GLU A 469 11.84 17.98 -27.24
C GLU A 469 12.04 16.44 -27.23
N GLN A 470 13.31 16.02 -27.43
CA GLN A 470 13.71 14.60 -27.40
C GLN A 470 13.68 14.00 -26.00
#